data_ad53b48846fd062ee24d2557dcec950c
#
_entry.id   ad53b48846fd062ee24d2557dcec950c
#
_cell.length_a   1.000
_cell.length_b   1.000
_cell.length_c   1.000
_cell.angle_alpha   90.00
_cell.angle_beta   90.00
_cell.angle_gamma   90.00
#
_symmetry.space_group_name_H-M   'P 1'
#
loop_
_entity.id
_entity.type
_entity.pdbx_description
1 polymer ?
#
loop_
_entity_poly.entity_id
_entity_poly.type
_entity_poly.pdbx_seq_one_letter_code
_entity_poly.pdbx_strand_id
1 'polypeptide(L)'
;MKTPASVRYIVNDVDEAIGFYTEMLGFQLVMHPAPEFAILARGNLQLLLSRPSGRGGGGQGMPDGTVQVPGGWNRFQVEVDDLEATVAELGRKGAGFRNEIVKGVGGKQVLLMDPSGNLVELFEYYRA
;
A
#
# COMPACT_ATOMS: atom_id res chain seq x y z
N MET A 1 15.52 20.77 -6.78
CA MET A 1 15.75 19.36 -6.43
C MET A 1 14.42 18.65 -6.29
N LYS A 2 14.31 17.48 -6.89
CA LYS A 2 13.12 16.68 -6.78
C LYS A 2 13.24 15.72 -5.61
N THR A 3 12.20 15.65 -4.80
CA THR A 3 12.06 14.59 -3.81
C THR A 3 10.90 13.69 -4.23
N PRO A 4 11.04 12.38 -4.09
CA PRO A 4 9.91 11.49 -4.37
C PRO A 4 8.78 11.75 -3.37
N ALA A 5 7.56 11.51 -3.81
CA ALA A 5 6.44 11.52 -2.88
C ALA A 5 6.57 10.33 -1.94
N SER A 6 6.31 10.55 -0.66
CA SER A 6 6.33 9.50 0.36
C SER A 6 4.97 9.40 1.02
N VAL A 7 4.49 8.17 1.19
CA VAL A 7 3.24 7.86 1.88
C VAL A 7 3.58 6.89 3.01
N ARG A 8 3.03 7.14 4.19
CA ARG A 8 3.20 6.24 5.32
C ARG A 8 1.96 5.39 5.53
N TYR A 9 2.16 4.08 5.57
CA TYR A 9 1.12 3.15 5.96
C TYR A 9 1.48 2.52 7.29
N ILE A 10 0.56 2.58 8.22
CA ILE A 10 0.69 1.87 9.49
C ILE A 10 0.27 0.43 9.22
N VAL A 11 1.12 -0.51 9.63
CA VAL A 11 0.90 -1.94 9.41
C VAL A 11 1.07 -2.69 10.73
N ASN A 12 0.48 -3.87 10.82
CA ASN A 12 0.61 -4.70 12.02
C ASN A 12 1.94 -5.44 12.07
N ASP A 13 2.48 -5.77 10.90
CA ASP A 13 3.72 -6.54 10.76
C ASP A 13 4.47 -6.03 9.54
N VAL A 14 5.65 -5.46 9.76
CA VAL A 14 6.43 -4.84 8.68
C VAL A 14 6.95 -5.90 7.69
N ASP A 15 7.42 -7.05 8.17
CA ASP A 15 7.92 -8.12 7.30
C ASP A 15 6.82 -8.65 6.39
N GLU A 16 5.64 -8.87 6.92
CA GLU A 16 4.48 -9.32 6.15
C GLU A 16 4.11 -8.28 5.09
N ALA A 17 4.12 -7.01 5.46
CA ALA A 17 3.82 -5.93 4.51
C ALA A 17 4.86 -5.83 3.40
N ILE A 18 6.16 -5.98 3.74
CA ILE A 18 7.22 -6.00 2.73
C ILE A 18 6.94 -7.11 1.70
N GLY A 19 6.63 -8.31 2.17
CA GLY A 19 6.31 -9.43 1.27
C GLY A 19 5.15 -9.12 0.35
N PHE A 20 4.09 -8.56 0.90
CA PHE A 20 2.90 -8.19 0.11
C PHE A 20 3.24 -7.17 -0.98
N TYR A 21 3.85 -6.05 -0.61
CA TYR A 21 4.09 -4.97 -1.57
C TYR A 21 5.13 -5.33 -2.61
N THR A 22 6.14 -6.13 -2.27
CA THR A 22 7.14 -6.58 -3.25
C THR A 22 6.56 -7.62 -4.20
N GLU A 23 5.82 -8.59 -3.70
CA GLU A 23 5.30 -9.69 -4.51
C GLU A 23 4.05 -9.30 -5.32
N MET A 24 3.16 -8.50 -4.74
CA MET A 24 1.89 -8.15 -5.40
C MET A 24 2.00 -6.93 -6.30
N LEU A 25 2.78 -5.93 -5.91
CA LEU A 25 2.79 -4.64 -6.59
C LEU A 25 4.15 -4.23 -7.14
N GLY A 26 5.15 -5.09 -7.04
CA GLY A 26 6.45 -4.82 -7.63
C GLY A 26 7.25 -3.72 -6.95
N PHE A 27 6.95 -3.39 -5.71
CA PHE A 27 7.80 -2.48 -4.95
C PHE A 27 9.15 -3.11 -4.69
N GLN A 28 10.17 -2.26 -4.56
CA GLN A 28 11.51 -2.68 -4.20
C GLN A 28 11.83 -2.21 -2.79
N LEU A 29 12.43 -3.09 -2.00
CA LEU A 29 12.88 -2.73 -0.67
C LEU A 29 14.09 -1.82 -0.78
N VAL A 30 13.99 -0.62 -0.18
CA VAL A 30 15.08 0.36 -0.16
C VAL A 30 15.91 0.20 1.11
N MET A 31 15.23 0.14 2.27
CA MET A 31 15.91 -0.08 3.54
C MET A 31 14.94 -0.66 4.57
N HIS A 32 15.50 -1.44 5.49
CA HIS A 32 14.76 -2.03 6.60
C HIS A 32 15.65 -1.98 7.84
N PRO A 33 15.81 -0.77 8.43
CA PRO A 33 16.80 -0.56 9.48
C PRO A 33 16.41 -1.14 10.84
N ALA A 34 15.12 -1.40 11.04
CA ALA A 34 14.60 -1.92 12.30
C ALA A 34 13.32 -2.70 12.05
N PRO A 35 12.93 -3.62 12.95
CA PRO A 35 11.68 -4.38 12.77
C PRO A 35 10.43 -3.52 12.64
N GLU A 36 10.44 -2.31 13.19
CA GLU A 36 9.29 -1.41 13.20
C GLU A 36 9.16 -0.54 11.96
N PHE A 37 10.14 -0.56 11.04
CA PHE A 37 10.17 0.41 9.96
C PHE A 37 10.87 -0.13 8.72
N ALA A 38 10.30 0.17 7.55
CA ALA A 38 10.93 -0.10 6.26
C ALA A 38 10.53 0.98 5.25
N ILE A 39 11.38 1.18 4.26
CA ILE A 39 11.10 2.03 3.10
C ILE A 39 11.13 1.17 1.85
N LEU A 40 10.05 1.25 1.07
CA LEU A 40 9.93 0.61 -0.23
C LEU A 40 9.75 1.69 -1.29
N ALA A 41 10.06 1.38 -2.53
CA ALA A 41 9.89 2.32 -3.64
C ALA A 41 9.31 1.65 -4.86
N ARG A 42 8.48 2.41 -5.59
CA ARG A 42 7.94 2.02 -6.89
C ARG A 42 7.81 3.29 -7.72
N GLY A 43 8.63 3.42 -8.77
CA GLY A 43 8.68 4.66 -9.54
C GLY A 43 9.05 5.84 -8.65
N ASN A 44 8.25 6.89 -8.69
CA ASN A 44 8.47 8.10 -7.90
C ASN A 44 7.76 8.07 -6.53
N LEU A 45 7.21 6.93 -6.13
CA LEU A 45 6.55 6.78 -4.85
C LEU A 45 7.46 6.03 -3.88
N GLN A 46 7.64 6.59 -2.68
CA GLN A 46 8.19 5.86 -1.56
C GLN A 46 7.08 5.48 -0.60
N LEU A 47 7.08 4.23 -0.19
CA LEU A 47 6.12 3.72 0.79
C LEU A 47 6.87 3.45 2.09
N LEU A 48 6.48 4.18 3.14
CA LEU A 48 7.04 4.01 4.46
C LEU A 48 6.13 3.09 5.25
N LEU A 49 6.64 1.93 5.65
CA LEU A 49 5.89 0.97 6.43
C LEU A 49 6.30 1.09 7.88
N SER A 50 5.34 1.40 8.76
CA SER A 50 5.61 1.62 10.18
C SER A 50 4.66 0.77 11.02
N ARG A 51 5.20 0.05 11.99
CA ARG A 51 4.40 -0.68 12.97
C ARG A 51 4.18 0.18 14.20
N PRO A 52 3.00 0.15 14.84
CA PRO A 52 2.81 0.80 16.14
C PRO A 52 3.91 0.35 17.11
N SER A 53 4.65 1.31 17.65
CA SER A 53 5.82 1.00 18.47
C SER A 53 6.17 2.19 19.35
N GLY A 54 6.74 1.91 20.53
CA GLY A 54 7.25 2.95 21.41
C GLY A 54 8.63 3.46 21.03
N ARG A 55 9.26 2.92 19.96
CA ARG A 55 10.69 3.14 19.68
C ARG A 55 10.97 4.00 18.45
N GLY A 56 9.98 4.60 17.85
CA GLY A 56 10.18 5.43 16.66
C GLY A 56 9.87 4.68 15.37
N GLY A 57 10.46 5.11 14.25
CA GLY A 57 10.14 4.55 12.94
C GLY A 57 8.82 5.07 12.38
N GLY A 58 8.26 6.11 12.96
CA GLY A 58 7.04 6.76 12.49
C GLY A 58 5.75 6.15 13.02
N GLY A 59 5.81 5.05 13.76
CA GLY A 59 4.63 4.38 14.30
C GLY A 59 4.39 4.62 15.79
N GLN A 60 5.16 5.50 16.43
CA GLN A 60 5.02 5.75 17.86
C GLN A 60 3.69 6.44 18.18
N GLY A 61 3.22 6.24 19.41
CA GLY A 61 1.99 6.87 19.89
C GLY A 61 2.07 8.39 19.88
N MET A 62 0.90 9.01 19.81
CA MET A 62 0.80 10.46 19.85
C MET A 62 1.05 10.98 21.26
N PRO A 63 1.40 12.28 21.42
CA PRO A 63 1.60 12.86 22.75
C PRO A 63 0.38 12.72 23.66
N ASP A 64 -0.81 12.64 23.11
CA ASP A 64 -2.05 12.47 23.89
C ASP A 64 -2.37 11.01 24.22
N GLY A 65 -1.48 10.08 23.85
CA GLY A 65 -1.67 8.66 24.09
C GLY A 65 -2.39 7.90 22.99
N THR A 66 -2.84 8.58 21.93
CA THR A 66 -3.49 7.91 20.80
C THR A 66 -2.49 7.00 20.08
N VAL A 67 -2.89 5.77 19.83
CA VAL A 67 -2.09 4.79 19.09
C VAL A 67 -2.48 4.86 17.61
N GLN A 68 -1.47 4.92 16.73
CA GLN A 68 -1.72 4.85 15.29
C GLN A 68 -2.14 3.43 14.92
N VAL A 69 -3.18 3.31 14.09
CA VAL A 69 -3.71 2.01 13.67
C VAL A 69 -3.81 1.96 12.15
N PRO A 70 -3.71 0.74 11.54
CA PRO A 70 -3.89 0.58 10.10
C PRO A 70 -5.32 0.87 9.66
N GLY A 71 -5.52 1.08 8.35
CA GLY A 71 -6.84 1.19 7.75
C GLY A 71 -7.17 2.61 7.32
N GLY A 72 -8.46 2.88 7.18
CA GLY A 72 -8.96 4.16 6.70
C GLY A 72 -9.22 4.13 5.20
N TRP A 73 -9.54 5.30 4.63
CA TRP A 73 -9.91 5.42 3.21
C TRP A 73 -8.83 6.10 2.36
N ASN A 74 -7.83 6.71 2.98
CA ASN A 74 -6.73 7.29 2.24
C ASN A 74 -5.90 6.18 1.62
N ARG A 75 -5.53 6.39 0.34
CA ARG A 75 -4.78 5.38 -0.40
C ARG A 75 -4.02 6.01 -1.55
N PHE A 76 -3.00 5.33 -1.99
CA PHE A 76 -2.38 5.68 -3.25
C PHE A 76 -2.96 4.83 -4.38
N GLN A 77 -2.82 5.32 -5.60
CA GLN A 77 -3.33 4.68 -6.80
C GLN A 77 -2.17 4.08 -7.60
N VAL A 78 -2.38 2.87 -8.08
CA VAL A 78 -1.45 2.22 -9.01
C VAL A 78 -2.19 2.00 -10.32
N GLU A 79 -1.67 2.56 -11.40
CA GLU A 79 -2.25 2.36 -12.73
C GLU A 79 -1.82 1.01 -13.29
N VAL A 80 -2.77 0.28 -13.88
CA VAL A 80 -2.52 -1.00 -14.53
C VAL A 80 -3.08 -0.97 -15.94
N ASP A 81 -2.54 -1.82 -16.82
CA ASP A 81 -2.97 -1.87 -18.22
C ASP A 81 -4.26 -2.67 -18.41
N ASP A 82 -4.47 -3.70 -17.58
CA ASP A 82 -5.63 -4.61 -17.69
C ASP A 82 -6.07 -4.95 -16.26
N LEU A 83 -7.11 -4.27 -15.80
CA LEU A 83 -7.54 -4.41 -14.41
C LEU A 83 -8.11 -5.79 -14.12
N GLU A 84 -8.92 -6.34 -15.03
CA GLU A 84 -9.49 -7.68 -14.83
C GLU A 84 -8.41 -8.75 -14.74
N ALA A 85 -7.41 -8.68 -15.61
CA ALA A 85 -6.29 -9.61 -15.57
C ALA A 85 -5.47 -9.46 -14.30
N THR A 86 -5.25 -8.22 -13.87
CA THR A 86 -4.50 -7.94 -12.64
C THR A 86 -5.23 -8.49 -11.43
N VAL A 87 -6.54 -8.26 -11.34
CA VAL A 87 -7.36 -8.80 -10.23
C VAL A 87 -7.30 -10.32 -10.20
N ALA A 88 -7.44 -10.96 -11.36
CA ALA A 88 -7.37 -12.42 -11.43
C ALA A 88 -6.00 -12.95 -10.98
N GLU A 89 -4.93 -12.32 -11.42
CA GLU A 89 -3.57 -12.71 -11.05
C GLU A 89 -3.33 -12.55 -9.55
N LEU A 90 -3.65 -11.38 -9.00
CA LEU A 90 -3.44 -11.12 -7.57
C LEU A 90 -4.32 -12.00 -6.71
N GLY A 91 -5.55 -12.28 -7.16
CA GLY A 91 -6.45 -13.20 -6.47
C GLY A 91 -5.87 -14.61 -6.38
N ARG A 92 -5.22 -15.09 -7.46
CA ARG A 92 -4.55 -16.39 -7.44
C ARG A 92 -3.39 -16.43 -6.44
N LYS A 93 -2.77 -15.29 -6.17
CA LYS A 93 -1.70 -15.17 -5.17
C LYS A 93 -2.23 -14.96 -3.75
N GLY A 94 -3.53 -14.96 -3.57
CA GLY A 94 -4.16 -14.83 -2.26
C GLY A 94 -4.51 -13.42 -1.84
N ALA A 95 -4.42 -12.44 -2.74
CA ALA A 95 -4.76 -11.05 -2.41
C ALA A 95 -6.26 -10.91 -2.16
N GLY A 96 -6.62 -10.05 -1.21
CA GLY A 96 -8.01 -9.70 -0.92
C GLY A 96 -8.39 -8.35 -1.50
N PHE A 97 -9.64 -8.22 -1.89
CA PHE A 97 -10.19 -6.97 -2.42
C PHE A 97 -11.39 -6.54 -1.59
N ARG A 98 -11.52 -5.23 -1.39
CA ARG A 98 -12.64 -4.68 -0.64
C ARG A 98 -13.94 -4.70 -1.44
N ASN A 99 -13.84 -4.58 -2.74
CA ASN A 99 -15.02 -4.44 -3.61
C ASN A 99 -14.76 -5.10 -4.96
N GLU A 100 -15.82 -5.24 -5.74
CA GLU A 100 -15.72 -5.61 -7.14
C GLU A 100 -15.31 -4.40 -7.97
N ILE A 101 -14.90 -4.63 -9.22
CA ILE A 101 -14.48 -3.55 -10.12
C ILE A 101 -15.62 -2.56 -10.30
N VAL A 102 -15.34 -1.28 -10.08
CA VAL A 102 -16.27 -0.18 -10.25
C VAL A 102 -15.90 0.59 -11.52
N LYS A 103 -16.85 0.77 -12.41
CA LYS A 103 -16.66 1.55 -13.64
C LYS A 103 -17.11 2.98 -13.42
N GLY A 104 -16.22 3.92 -13.76
CA GLY A 104 -16.50 5.35 -13.67
C GLY A 104 -16.43 6.01 -15.02
N VAL A 105 -16.29 7.34 -15.03
CA VAL A 105 -16.26 8.13 -16.25
C VAL A 105 -14.93 7.99 -16.99
N GLY A 106 -13.80 8.08 -16.25
CA GLY A 106 -12.46 8.07 -16.86
C GLY A 106 -11.78 6.72 -16.87
N GLY A 107 -12.32 5.74 -16.19
CA GLY A 107 -11.72 4.43 -16.08
C GLY A 107 -12.45 3.56 -15.09
N LYS A 108 -11.79 2.52 -14.66
CA LYS A 108 -12.35 1.57 -13.69
C LYS A 108 -11.32 1.27 -12.62
N GLN A 109 -11.81 0.88 -11.45
CA GLN A 109 -10.96 0.70 -10.27
C GLN A 109 -11.44 -0.42 -9.38
N VAL A 110 -10.53 -0.89 -8.53
CA VAL A 110 -10.82 -1.79 -7.43
C VAL A 110 -9.90 -1.45 -6.27
N LEU A 111 -10.35 -1.69 -5.05
CA LEU A 111 -9.55 -1.47 -3.85
C LEU A 111 -8.96 -2.79 -3.39
N LEU A 112 -7.64 -2.90 -3.51
CA LEU A 112 -6.84 -4.01 -3.00
C LEU A 112 -6.55 -3.75 -1.53
N MET A 113 -6.64 -4.79 -0.70
CA MET A 113 -6.30 -4.68 0.73
C MET A 113 -4.94 -5.29 0.99
N ASP A 114 -4.11 -4.57 1.74
CA ASP A 114 -2.88 -5.16 2.26
C ASP A 114 -3.19 -6.05 3.48
N PRO A 115 -2.20 -6.79 4.02
CA PRO A 115 -2.46 -7.69 5.14
C PRO A 115 -2.97 -7.01 6.41
N SER A 116 -2.77 -5.70 6.54
CA SER A 116 -3.23 -4.93 7.71
C SER A 116 -4.56 -4.21 7.45
N GLY A 117 -5.14 -4.37 6.26
CA GLY A 117 -6.40 -3.73 5.90
C GLY A 117 -6.25 -2.34 5.30
N ASN A 118 -5.04 -1.90 4.99
CA ASN A 118 -4.84 -0.65 4.25
C ASN A 118 -5.23 -0.84 2.80
N LEU A 119 -5.68 0.23 2.16
CA LEU A 119 -6.19 0.18 0.80
C LEU A 119 -5.15 0.66 -0.21
N VAL A 120 -5.11 -0.03 -1.36
CA VAL A 120 -4.40 0.41 -2.55
C VAL A 120 -5.41 0.40 -3.69
N GLU A 121 -5.54 1.51 -4.39
CA GLU A 121 -6.45 1.59 -5.53
C GLU A 121 -5.74 1.15 -6.79
N LEU A 122 -6.23 0.09 -7.43
CA LEU A 122 -5.78 -0.32 -8.76
C LEU A 122 -6.70 0.33 -9.78
N PHE A 123 -6.13 1.00 -10.77
CA PHE A 123 -6.90 1.80 -11.71
C PHE A 123 -6.46 1.54 -13.14
N GLU A 124 -7.43 1.39 -14.03
CA GLU A 124 -7.20 1.31 -15.47
C GLU A 124 -7.95 2.46 -16.14
N TYR A 125 -7.21 3.33 -16.85
CA TYR A 125 -7.82 4.39 -17.64
C TYR A 125 -8.46 3.81 -18.90
N TYR A 126 -9.63 4.31 -19.26
CA TYR A 126 -10.21 3.98 -20.56
C TYR A 126 -9.33 4.57 -21.66
N ARG A 127 -9.21 3.84 -22.73
CA ARG A 127 -8.48 4.32 -23.90
C ARG A 127 -9.40 5.20 -24.74
N ALA A 128 -8.83 6.26 -25.29
CA ALA A 128 -9.53 7.16 -26.20
C ALA A 128 -9.76 6.48 -27.55
#